data_514e5ae3f370ee482a4a381ba35df2e4
#
_entry.id   514e5ae3f370ee482a4a381ba35df2e4
#
_cell.length_a   1.000
_cell.length_b   1.000
_cell.length_c   1.000
_cell.angle_alpha   90.00
_cell.angle_beta   90.00
_cell.angle_gamma   90.00
#
_symmetry.space_group_name_H-M   'P 1'
#
loop_
_entity.id
_entity.type
_entity.pdbx_description
1 polymer ?
#
loop_
_entity_poly.entity_id
_entity_poly.type
_entity_poly.pdbx_seq_one_letter_code
_entity_poly.pdbx_strand_id
1 'polypeptide(L)'
;MCFDIKDLGKQLKKLGMLIVQDQVWNRVTINRAAHKSTRYYIDEFHLLLKEEQTAAYSVEIWKRFRSGEVSDRDTQNIKDLLASREIENIFENSDFIYMLNQAAGDRQILAKQLNISPHQLSYVTNSGEGEGLIFYGSIIIH
;
A
#
# COMPACT_ATOMS: atom_id res chain seq x y z
N MET A 1 -15.72 1.32 11.01
CA MET A 1 -15.38 2.76 11.13
C MET A 1 -14.88 3.19 9.76
N CYS A 2 -15.39 4.27 9.20
CA CYS A 2 -14.96 4.82 7.92
C CYS A 2 -14.57 6.28 8.14
N PHE A 3 -13.46 6.70 7.54
CA PHE A 3 -13.00 8.09 7.57
C PHE A 3 -12.97 8.61 6.14
N ASP A 4 -13.71 9.68 5.88
CA ASP A 4 -13.64 10.42 4.63
C ASP A 4 -12.94 11.76 4.87
N ILE A 5 -11.85 11.98 4.14
CA ILE A 5 -11.04 13.21 4.22
C ILE A 5 -11.03 13.97 2.89
N LYS A 6 -11.94 13.62 1.96
CA LYS A 6 -11.97 14.17 0.61
C LYS A 6 -12.18 15.69 0.61
N ASP A 7 -13.08 16.18 1.46
CA ASP A 7 -13.47 17.58 1.51
C ASP A 7 -12.52 18.47 2.32
N LEU A 8 -11.47 17.89 2.92
CA LEU A 8 -10.45 18.66 3.61
C LEU A 8 -9.57 19.41 2.60
N GLY A 9 -9.44 20.73 2.79
CA GLY A 9 -8.50 21.54 2.00
C GLY A 9 -7.05 21.01 2.14
N LYS A 10 -6.18 21.33 1.17
CA LYS A 10 -4.81 20.78 1.07
C LYS A 10 -4.02 20.82 2.39
N GLN A 11 -4.11 21.91 3.14
CA GLN A 11 -3.39 22.08 4.41
C GLN A 11 -3.94 21.19 5.52
N LEU A 12 -5.28 21.06 5.59
CA LEU A 12 -5.94 20.23 6.61
C LEU A 12 -5.89 18.74 6.26
N LYS A 13 -5.74 18.39 5.00
CA LYS A 13 -5.69 17.00 4.55
C LYS A 13 -4.54 16.23 5.20
N LYS A 14 -3.36 16.84 5.27
CA LYS A 14 -2.19 16.25 5.95
C LYS A 14 -2.46 15.97 7.43
N LEU A 15 -2.98 16.96 8.13
CA LEU A 15 -3.34 16.80 9.55
C LEU A 15 -4.45 15.75 9.72
N GLY A 16 -5.46 15.76 8.86
CA GLY A 16 -6.52 14.77 8.84
C GLY A 16 -5.98 13.34 8.65
N MET A 17 -5.05 13.15 7.73
CA MET A 17 -4.40 11.86 7.52
C MET A 17 -3.66 11.36 8.77
N LEU A 18 -2.90 12.21 9.44
CA LEU A 18 -2.18 11.84 10.67
C LEU A 18 -3.16 11.49 11.79
N ILE A 19 -4.23 12.27 11.96
CA ILE A 19 -5.27 12.00 12.97
C ILE A 19 -5.96 10.66 12.67
N VAL A 20 -6.32 10.39 11.43
CA VAL A 20 -6.94 9.11 11.05
C VAL A 20 -6.01 7.94 11.37
N GLN A 21 -4.73 8.04 11.03
CA GLN A 21 -3.77 6.98 11.32
C GLN A 21 -3.58 6.75 12.82
N ASP A 22 -3.53 7.81 13.61
CA ASP A 22 -3.48 7.73 15.07
C ASP A 22 -4.72 7.03 15.64
N GLN A 23 -5.92 7.39 15.17
CA GLN A 23 -7.17 6.74 15.57
C GLN A 23 -7.22 5.26 15.18
N VAL A 24 -6.73 4.92 14.00
CA VAL A 24 -6.62 3.53 13.57
C VAL A 24 -5.67 2.77 14.47
N TRP A 25 -4.49 3.32 14.76
CA TRP A 25 -3.52 2.69 15.64
C TRP A 25 -4.08 2.46 17.04
N ASN A 26 -4.76 3.44 17.59
CA ASN A 26 -5.42 3.31 18.90
C ASN A 26 -6.47 2.17 18.88
N ARG A 27 -7.29 2.10 17.83
CA ARG A 27 -8.28 1.00 17.66
C ARG A 27 -7.61 -0.37 17.55
N VAL A 28 -6.53 -0.47 16.79
CA VAL A 28 -5.75 -1.71 16.65
C VAL A 28 -5.23 -2.17 18.01
N THR A 29 -4.66 -1.25 18.78
CA THR A 29 -4.10 -1.54 20.11
C THR A 29 -5.19 -2.06 21.06
N ILE A 30 -6.36 -1.41 21.07
CA ILE A 30 -7.52 -1.85 21.89
C ILE A 30 -7.98 -3.24 21.44
N ASN A 31 -8.14 -3.46 20.14
CA ASN A 31 -8.60 -4.74 19.62
C ASN A 31 -7.59 -5.86 19.93
N ARG A 32 -6.30 -5.58 19.80
CA ARG A 32 -5.22 -6.53 20.13
C ARG A 32 -5.29 -6.95 21.60
N ALA A 33 -5.46 -6.01 22.51
CA ALA A 33 -5.64 -6.31 23.95
C ALA A 33 -6.89 -7.16 24.21
N ALA A 34 -7.91 -7.05 23.36
CA ALA A 34 -9.15 -7.85 23.42
C ALA A 34 -9.09 -9.12 22.55
N HIS A 35 -7.94 -9.50 22.00
CA HIS A 35 -7.76 -10.64 21.05
C HIS A 35 -8.70 -10.59 19.85
N LYS A 36 -8.99 -9.40 19.34
CA LYS A 36 -9.80 -9.18 18.13
C LYS A 36 -8.91 -8.78 16.97
N SER A 37 -9.12 -9.42 15.81
CA SER A 37 -8.46 -9.02 14.57
C SER A 37 -8.98 -7.66 14.09
N THR A 38 -8.10 -6.90 13.43
CA THR A 38 -8.44 -5.62 12.81
C THR A 38 -8.02 -5.68 11.34
N ARG A 39 -8.89 -5.22 10.45
CA ARG A 39 -8.58 -5.00 9.05
C ARG A 39 -8.62 -3.51 8.77
N TYR A 40 -7.58 -3.01 8.12
CA TYR A 40 -7.46 -1.61 7.75
C TYR A 40 -7.33 -1.51 6.24
N TYR A 41 -8.31 -0.88 5.58
CA TYR A 41 -8.34 -0.62 4.16
C TYR A 41 -8.01 0.84 3.90
N ILE A 42 -7.09 1.10 2.98
CA ILE A 42 -6.69 2.44 2.59
C ILE A 42 -6.82 2.55 1.07
N ASP A 43 -7.76 3.37 0.64
CA ASP A 43 -7.87 3.80 -0.74
C ASP A 43 -6.91 4.97 -1.01
N GLU A 44 -6.41 5.08 -2.23
CA GLU A 44 -5.47 6.15 -2.66
C GLU A 44 -4.24 6.28 -1.74
N PHE A 45 -3.68 5.15 -1.34
CA PHE A 45 -2.55 5.09 -0.40
C PHE A 45 -1.37 5.97 -0.80
N HIS A 46 -1.14 6.19 -2.10
CA HIS A 46 -0.09 7.05 -2.61
C HIS A 46 -0.15 8.49 -2.05
N LEU A 47 -1.35 8.97 -1.65
CA LEU A 47 -1.50 10.29 -1.06
C LEU A 47 -0.81 10.41 0.31
N LEU A 48 -0.71 9.32 1.07
CA LEU A 48 0.02 9.29 2.34
C LEU A 48 1.54 9.36 2.15
N LEU A 49 2.02 8.97 0.97
CA LEU A 49 3.45 8.88 0.68
C LEU A 49 4.00 10.14 -0.02
N LYS A 50 3.15 11.09 -0.39
CA LYS A 50 3.58 12.36 -1.00
C LYS A 50 4.38 13.27 -0.07
N GLU A 51 4.15 13.16 1.21
CA GLU A 51 4.77 13.97 2.24
C GLU A 51 5.66 13.08 3.13
N GLU A 52 6.90 13.46 3.32
CA GLU A 52 7.89 12.70 4.08
C GLU A 52 7.42 12.29 5.47
N GLN A 53 6.77 13.19 6.19
CA GLN A 53 6.26 12.90 7.54
C GLN A 53 5.12 11.87 7.55
N THR A 54 4.17 11.98 6.62
CA THR A 54 3.06 11.01 6.51
C THR A 54 3.56 9.68 5.98
N ALA A 55 4.53 9.68 5.08
CA ALA A 55 5.18 8.49 4.56
C ALA A 55 5.92 7.72 5.67
N ALA A 56 6.79 8.39 6.42
CA ALA A 56 7.52 7.78 7.52
C ALA A 56 6.58 7.18 8.58
N TYR A 57 5.54 7.92 8.96
CA TYR A 57 4.54 7.44 9.90
C TYR A 57 3.73 6.24 9.37
N SER A 58 3.39 6.26 8.08
CA SER A 58 2.70 5.15 7.44
C SER A 58 3.54 3.88 7.41
N VAL A 59 4.83 3.97 7.13
CA VAL A 59 5.77 2.85 7.18
C VAL A 59 5.92 2.30 8.59
N GLU A 60 6.00 3.18 9.59
CA GLU A 60 6.09 2.76 10.99
C GLU A 60 4.83 1.97 11.41
N ILE A 61 3.65 2.48 11.12
CA ILE A 61 2.39 1.77 11.38
C ILE A 61 2.39 0.43 10.64
N TRP A 62 2.82 0.40 9.38
CA TRP A 62 2.86 -0.83 8.59
C TRP A 62 3.74 -1.91 9.21
N LYS A 63 4.94 -1.55 9.64
CA LYS A 63 5.85 -2.48 10.34
C LYS A 63 5.23 -3.03 11.62
N ARG A 64 4.48 -2.19 12.34
CA ARG A 64 3.77 -2.60 13.56
C ARG A 64 2.57 -3.51 13.29
N PHE A 65 1.89 -3.32 12.16
CA PHE A 65 0.79 -4.21 11.75
C PHE A 65 1.26 -5.61 11.39
N ARG A 66 2.43 -5.75 10.78
CA ARG A 66 2.99 -7.04 10.39
C ARG A 66 3.11 -8.03 11.57
N SER A 67 3.22 -7.56 12.77
CA SER A 67 3.32 -8.42 13.98
C SER A 67 2.00 -9.13 14.35
N GLY A 68 0.99 -9.18 13.48
CA GLY A 68 -0.21 -10.00 13.69
C GLY A 68 -1.52 -9.53 13.09
N GLU A 69 -1.54 -8.58 12.14
CA GLU A 69 -2.79 -8.09 11.55
C GLU A 69 -2.69 -7.85 10.05
N VAL A 70 -3.77 -8.18 9.34
CA VAL A 70 -3.89 -7.99 7.88
C VAL A 70 -4.29 -6.55 7.59
N SER A 71 -3.55 -5.86 6.73
CA SER A 71 -3.96 -4.58 6.16
C SER A 71 -3.96 -4.68 4.63
N ASP A 72 -5.06 -4.26 4.01
CA ASP A 72 -5.21 -4.17 2.56
C ASP A 72 -5.02 -2.73 2.09
N ARG A 73 -4.39 -2.56 0.96
CA ARG A 73 -4.14 -1.26 0.34
C ARG A 73 -4.40 -1.29 -1.14
N ASP A 74 -5.00 -0.23 -1.62
CA ASP A 74 -5.18 0.02 -3.04
C ASP A 74 -4.49 1.32 -3.45
N THR A 75 -3.87 1.35 -4.63
CA THR A 75 -3.27 2.54 -5.19
C THR A 75 -3.22 2.47 -6.70
N GLN A 76 -3.59 3.58 -7.33
CA GLN A 76 -3.62 3.71 -8.79
C GLN A 76 -2.40 4.47 -9.34
N ASN A 77 -1.65 5.19 -8.51
CA ASN A 77 -0.55 6.04 -8.96
C ASN A 77 0.81 5.55 -8.46
N ILE A 78 1.42 4.67 -9.22
CA ILE A 78 2.67 4.00 -8.87
C ILE A 78 3.89 4.90 -9.01
N LYS A 79 3.89 5.87 -9.93
CA LYS A 79 5.05 6.78 -10.10
C LYS A 79 5.35 7.59 -8.87
N ASP A 80 4.31 8.15 -8.25
CA ASP A 80 4.47 8.92 -7.02
C ASP A 80 4.88 8.02 -5.84
N LEU A 81 4.48 6.76 -5.90
CA LEU A 81 4.87 5.73 -4.95
C LEU A 81 6.38 5.42 -5.03
N LEU A 82 6.87 5.13 -6.21
CA LEU A 82 8.22 4.61 -6.44
C LEU A 82 9.33 5.67 -6.33
N ALA A 83 8.96 6.94 -6.18
CA ALA A 83 9.91 8.02 -5.90
C ALA A 83 10.40 8.03 -4.44
N SER A 84 9.78 7.26 -3.55
CA SER A 84 10.10 7.28 -2.12
C SER A 84 10.74 5.96 -1.67
N ARG A 85 11.80 6.08 -0.87
CA ARG A 85 12.53 4.97 -0.27
C ARG A 85 11.65 4.13 0.69
N GLU A 86 10.56 4.71 1.15
CA GLU A 86 9.59 4.08 2.04
C GLU A 86 8.82 2.96 1.37
N ILE A 87 8.73 2.97 0.04
CA ILE A 87 8.00 1.96 -0.73
C ILE A 87 8.73 0.64 -0.80
N GLU A 88 10.05 0.66 -0.93
CA GLU A 88 10.83 -0.57 -0.82
C GLU A 88 10.47 -1.30 0.47
N ASN A 89 10.42 -0.55 1.57
CA ASN A 89 10.02 -1.10 2.86
C ASN A 89 8.60 -1.67 2.88
N ILE A 90 7.67 -1.08 2.13
CA ILE A 90 6.28 -1.57 2.06
C ILE A 90 6.22 -2.87 1.27
N PHE A 91 6.87 -2.94 0.12
CA PHE A 91 6.93 -4.16 -0.68
C PHE A 91 7.65 -5.30 0.06
N GLU A 92 8.79 -5.03 0.69
CA GLU A 92 9.53 -6.01 1.48
C GLU A 92 8.75 -6.54 2.69
N ASN A 93 7.83 -5.73 3.21
CA ASN A 93 7.00 -6.08 4.36
C ASN A 93 5.56 -6.47 3.98
N SER A 94 5.26 -6.67 2.71
CA SER A 94 3.96 -7.15 2.24
C SER A 94 3.98 -8.68 2.09
N ASP A 95 3.00 -9.37 2.66
CA ASP A 95 2.90 -10.82 2.54
C ASP A 95 2.48 -11.24 1.14
N PHE A 96 1.62 -10.44 0.49
CA PHE A 96 1.31 -10.59 -0.92
C PHE A 96 1.12 -9.24 -1.61
N ILE A 97 1.37 -9.20 -2.91
CA ILE A 97 1.13 -8.05 -3.78
C ILE A 97 0.32 -8.54 -4.97
N TYR A 98 -0.81 -7.91 -5.24
CA TYR A 98 -1.58 -8.17 -6.45
C TYR A 98 -1.42 -7.01 -7.42
N MET A 99 -0.78 -7.27 -8.55
CA MET A 99 -0.49 -6.28 -9.59
C MET A 99 -1.41 -6.51 -10.78
N LEU A 100 -2.33 -5.57 -10.96
CA LEU A 100 -3.21 -5.50 -12.12
C LEU A 100 -2.51 -4.84 -13.32
N ASN A 101 -3.24 -4.65 -14.42
CA ASN A 101 -2.73 -3.98 -15.61
C ASN A 101 -2.15 -2.59 -15.27
N GLN A 102 -0.95 -2.32 -15.74
CA GLN A 102 -0.20 -1.11 -15.43
C GLN A 102 0.11 -0.29 -16.68
N ALA A 103 0.21 1.03 -16.51
CA ALA A 103 0.66 1.94 -17.57
C ALA A 103 2.11 1.63 -17.99
N ALA A 104 2.42 1.84 -19.26
CA ALA A 104 3.72 1.46 -19.84
C ALA A 104 4.94 2.03 -19.08
N GLY A 105 4.83 3.27 -18.57
CA GLY A 105 5.92 3.91 -17.82
C GLY A 105 6.14 3.32 -16.43
N ASP A 106 5.12 2.75 -15.83
CA ASP A 106 5.19 2.22 -14.45
C ASP A 106 5.66 0.77 -14.43
N ARG A 107 5.42 0.02 -15.50
CA ARG A 107 5.81 -1.39 -15.65
C ARG A 107 7.29 -1.64 -15.48
N GLN A 108 8.14 -0.82 -16.10
CA GLN A 108 9.59 -0.98 -16.02
C GLN A 108 10.13 -0.72 -14.61
N ILE A 109 9.55 0.26 -13.93
CA ILE A 109 9.95 0.62 -12.58
C ILE A 109 9.54 -0.51 -11.63
N LEU A 110 8.29 -0.99 -11.74
CA LEU A 110 7.80 -2.13 -10.97
C LEU A 110 8.57 -3.42 -11.24
N ALA A 111 8.87 -3.70 -12.51
CA ALA A 111 9.64 -4.87 -12.89
C ALA A 111 11.02 -4.88 -12.22
N LYS A 112 11.68 -3.73 -12.15
CA LYS A 112 12.96 -3.59 -11.46
C LYS A 112 12.81 -3.76 -9.96
N GLN A 113 11.82 -3.11 -9.36
CA GLN A 113 11.59 -3.11 -7.91
C GLN A 113 11.17 -4.49 -7.38
N LEU A 114 10.32 -5.20 -8.11
CA LEU A 114 9.81 -6.51 -7.74
C LEU A 114 10.59 -7.66 -8.38
N ASN A 115 11.68 -7.36 -9.08
CA ASN A 115 12.53 -8.34 -9.75
C ASN A 115 11.76 -9.27 -10.71
N ILE A 116 10.83 -8.69 -11.48
CA ILE A 116 9.97 -9.41 -12.43
C ILE A 116 10.70 -9.61 -13.75
N SER A 117 10.65 -10.84 -14.28
CA SER A 117 11.18 -11.13 -15.60
C SER A 117 10.34 -10.49 -16.73
N PRO A 118 10.92 -10.21 -17.92
CA PRO A 118 10.17 -9.67 -19.05
C PRO A 118 8.96 -10.55 -19.45
N HIS A 119 9.08 -11.86 -19.31
CA HIS A 119 7.99 -12.80 -19.59
C HIS A 119 6.84 -12.62 -18.58
N GLN A 120 7.13 -12.55 -17.31
CA GLN A 120 6.10 -12.31 -16.29
C GLN A 120 5.45 -10.93 -16.45
N LEU A 121 6.23 -9.92 -16.84
CA LEU A 121 5.72 -8.58 -17.10
C LEU A 121 4.67 -8.56 -18.23
N SER A 122 4.74 -9.48 -19.19
CA SER A 122 3.75 -9.57 -20.26
C SER A 122 2.34 -9.85 -19.77
N TYR A 123 2.18 -10.53 -18.64
CA TYR A 123 0.87 -10.81 -18.01
C TYR A 123 0.16 -9.60 -17.46
N VAL A 124 0.88 -8.52 -17.13
CA VAL A 124 0.30 -7.23 -16.67
C VAL A 124 0.35 -6.16 -17.75
N THR A 125 0.78 -6.52 -18.96
CA THR A 125 0.85 -5.61 -20.10
C THR A 125 -0.40 -5.65 -20.95
N ASN A 126 -0.98 -6.83 -21.11
CA ASN A 126 -2.12 -7.11 -21.98
C ASN A 126 -3.23 -7.86 -21.23
N SER A 127 -3.23 -7.80 -19.92
CA SER A 127 -4.25 -8.46 -19.08
C SER A 127 -5.61 -7.79 -19.23
N GLY A 128 -6.65 -8.60 -19.16
CA GLY A 128 -8.04 -8.14 -19.07
C GLY A 128 -8.37 -7.56 -17.70
N GLU A 129 -9.63 -7.17 -17.55
CA GLU A 129 -10.15 -6.73 -16.25
C GLU A 129 -10.08 -7.87 -15.23
N GLY A 130 -9.51 -7.60 -14.06
CA GLY A 130 -9.38 -8.58 -12.98
C GLY A 130 -8.23 -9.58 -13.14
N GLU A 131 -7.48 -9.51 -14.23
CA GLU A 131 -6.29 -10.35 -14.46
C GLU A 131 -5.02 -9.61 -14.00
N GLY A 132 -4.05 -10.37 -13.49
CA GLY A 132 -2.80 -9.77 -13.02
C GLY A 132 -1.81 -10.79 -12.47
N LEU A 133 -0.78 -10.30 -11.78
CA LEU A 133 0.21 -11.12 -11.09
C LEU A 133 0.00 -11.03 -9.59
N ILE A 134 0.01 -12.19 -8.93
CA ILE A 134 0.05 -12.29 -7.47
C ILE A 134 1.45 -12.70 -7.05
N PHE A 135 2.03 -11.92 -6.16
CA PHE A 135 3.27 -12.23 -5.47
C PHE A 135 2.91 -12.72 -4.07
N TYR A 136 3.40 -13.89 -3.71
CA TYR A 136 3.30 -14.44 -2.37
C TYR A 136 4.68 -14.91 -1.92
N GLY A 137 5.35 -14.11 -1.12
CA GLY A 137 6.75 -14.33 -0.82
C GLY A 137 7.61 -14.33 -2.10
N SER A 138 8.30 -15.44 -2.37
CA SER A 138 9.11 -15.63 -3.59
C SER A 138 8.35 -16.25 -4.77
N ILE A 139 7.07 -16.56 -4.61
CA ILE A 139 6.24 -17.22 -5.62
C ILE A 139 5.46 -16.15 -6.40
N ILE A 140 5.49 -16.25 -7.73
CA ILE A 140 4.73 -15.37 -8.64
C ILE A 140 3.74 -16.26 -9.40
N ILE A 141 2.46 -15.92 -9.31
CA ILE A 141 1.34 -16.64 -9.96
C ILE A 141 0.58 -15.65 -10.84
N HIS A 142 0.08 -16.11 -11.96
CA HIS A 142 -0.77 -15.36 -12.89
C HIS A 142 -2.11 -16.09 -13.10
#